data_1ace507f61bae504e9143cf491dd21a1
#
_entry.id   1ace507f61bae504e9143cf491dd21a1
#
_cell.length_a   1.000
_cell.length_b   1.000
_cell.length_c   1.000
_cell.angle_alpha   90.00
_cell.angle_beta   90.00
_cell.angle_gamma   90.00
#
_symmetry.space_group_name_H-M   'P 1'
#
loop_
_entity.id
_entity.type
_entity.pdbx_description
1 polymer ?
#
loop_
_entity_poly.entity_id
_entity_poly.type
_entity_poly.pdbx_seq_one_letter_code
_entity_poly.pdbx_strand_id
1 'polypeptide(L)'
;MTGNTGVYRIRMIKAVKGTREILPPASAVWNRVEGVAREVFRTFNYHEIRTPIFEETALFARGVGEDTDIVGKEMYTWEDRDGSSLTLRPEGNAGALRAVLGAHLDQETRPVRVHYAWTFFRAARPQAGRQHQFTQGGLAGIGERTTALPAASI
;
A
#
# COMPACT_ATOMS: atom_id res chain seq x y z
N MET A 1 -53.89 -8.82 -11.83
CA MET A 1 -52.64 -8.89 -11.02
C MET A 1 -51.54 -8.22 -11.79
N THR A 2 -51.34 -6.93 -11.56
CA THR A 2 -50.32 -6.09 -12.23
C THR A 2 -49.08 -6.05 -11.36
N GLY A 3 -48.05 -6.82 -11.75
CA GLY A 3 -46.77 -6.84 -11.07
C GLY A 3 -46.06 -5.48 -11.22
N ASN A 4 -45.90 -4.76 -10.12
CA ASN A 4 -45.13 -3.55 -10.05
C ASN A 4 -43.63 -3.95 -10.05
N THR A 5 -43.01 -4.01 -11.24
CA THR A 5 -41.57 -4.08 -11.38
C THR A 5 -40.96 -2.71 -11.05
N GLY A 6 -40.72 -2.49 -9.77
CA GLY A 6 -39.97 -1.32 -9.32
C GLY A 6 -38.57 -1.34 -9.92
N VAL A 7 -38.39 -0.66 -11.04
CA VAL A 7 -37.07 -0.37 -11.60
C VAL A 7 -36.38 0.59 -10.64
N TYR A 8 -35.54 0.07 -9.74
CA TYR A 8 -34.63 0.89 -8.96
C TYR A 8 -33.70 1.63 -9.95
N ARG A 9 -33.98 2.89 -10.21
CA ARG A 9 -33.05 3.78 -10.91
C ARG A 9 -31.86 3.99 -9.97
N ILE A 10 -30.90 3.10 -9.98
CA ILE A 10 -29.61 3.31 -9.32
C ILE A 10 -28.98 4.49 -10.06
N ARG A 11 -28.93 5.65 -9.38
CA ARG A 11 -28.18 6.81 -9.88
C ARG A 11 -26.73 6.34 -10.03
N MET A 12 -26.21 6.28 -11.25
CA MET A 12 -24.85 5.85 -11.50
C MET A 12 -23.86 6.76 -10.75
N ILE A 13 -23.28 6.25 -9.70
CA ILE A 13 -22.20 6.91 -8.97
C ILE A 13 -20.91 6.61 -9.72
N LYS A 14 -20.18 7.65 -10.10
CA LYS A 14 -18.88 7.51 -10.77
C LYS A 14 -17.79 7.24 -9.75
N ALA A 15 -16.72 6.56 -10.20
CA ALA A 15 -15.51 6.42 -9.41
C ALA A 15 -14.96 7.78 -8.96
N VAL A 16 -14.35 7.82 -7.79
CA VAL A 16 -13.74 9.03 -7.26
C VAL A 16 -12.61 9.49 -8.18
N LYS A 17 -12.53 10.80 -8.44
CA LYS A 17 -11.45 11.37 -9.25
C LYS A 17 -10.09 10.95 -8.67
N GLY A 18 -9.19 10.49 -9.54
CA GLY A 18 -7.87 9.97 -9.14
C GLY A 18 -7.86 8.50 -8.71
N THR A 19 -9.00 7.81 -8.86
CA THR A 19 -9.10 6.35 -8.72
C THR A 19 -9.56 5.72 -10.03
N ARG A 20 -9.32 4.44 -10.21
CA ARG A 20 -9.81 3.67 -11.36
C ARG A 20 -10.12 2.23 -10.96
N GLU A 21 -11.07 1.64 -11.65
CA GLU A 21 -11.30 0.20 -11.64
C GLU A 21 -10.31 -0.50 -12.57
N ILE A 22 -9.90 -1.71 -12.20
CA ILE A 22 -9.16 -2.63 -13.08
C ILE A 22 -10.10 -3.78 -13.42
N LEU A 23 -10.75 -3.67 -14.57
CA LEU A 23 -11.74 -4.62 -15.05
C LEU A 23 -11.12 -5.61 -16.06
N PRO A 24 -11.76 -6.77 -16.32
CA PRO A 24 -11.38 -7.64 -17.43
C PRO A 24 -11.44 -6.90 -18.77
N PRO A 25 -10.48 -7.13 -19.71
CA PRO A 25 -9.38 -8.11 -19.61
C PRO A 25 -8.13 -7.59 -18.88
N ALA A 26 -8.05 -6.31 -18.52
CA ALA A 26 -6.87 -5.71 -17.91
C ALA A 26 -6.50 -6.37 -16.55
N SER A 27 -7.49 -6.80 -15.78
CA SER A 27 -7.26 -7.50 -14.51
C SER A 27 -6.46 -8.81 -14.68
N ALA A 28 -6.61 -9.51 -15.81
CA ALA A 28 -5.82 -10.71 -16.09
C ALA A 28 -4.33 -10.38 -16.28
N VAL A 29 -4.01 -9.24 -16.90
CA VAL A 29 -2.63 -8.76 -17.06
C VAL A 29 -2.04 -8.40 -15.70
N TRP A 30 -2.80 -7.71 -14.86
CA TRP A 30 -2.39 -7.37 -13.49
C TRP A 30 -2.06 -8.62 -12.67
N ASN A 31 -2.95 -9.61 -12.65
CA ASN A 31 -2.75 -10.88 -11.95
C ASN A 31 -1.48 -11.59 -12.43
N ARG A 32 -1.21 -11.55 -13.74
CA ARG A 32 0.02 -12.15 -14.30
C ARG A 32 1.28 -11.42 -13.81
N VAL A 33 1.30 -10.09 -13.87
CA VAL A 33 2.44 -9.28 -13.43
C VAL A 33 2.73 -9.52 -11.95
N GLU A 34 1.69 -9.45 -11.11
CA GLU A 34 1.82 -9.72 -9.67
C GLU A 34 2.29 -11.16 -9.39
N GLY A 35 1.78 -12.14 -10.13
CA GLY A 35 2.19 -13.53 -10.00
C GLY A 35 3.68 -13.73 -10.33
N VAL A 36 4.15 -13.14 -11.43
CA VAL A 36 5.57 -13.19 -11.82
C VAL A 36 6.44 -12.48 -10.76
N ALA A 37 6.03 -11.33 -10.28
CA ALA A 37 6.75 -10.59 -9.25
C ALA A 37 6.91 -11.43 -7.96
N ARG A 38 5.82 -12.05 -7.47
CA ARG A 38 5.87 -12.94 -6.28
C ARG A 38 6.83 -14.11 -6.50
N GLU A 39 6.80 -14.73 -7.67
CA GLU A 39 7.70 -15.85 -7.99
C GLU A 39 9.17 -15.41 -7.99
N VAL A 40 9.49 -14.29 -8.63
CA VAL A 40 10.83 -13.71 -8.61
C VAL A 40 11.28 -13.41 -7.18
N PHE A 41 10.46 -12.76 -6.36
CA PHE A 41 10.81 -12.44 -4.98
C PHE A 41 11.07 -13.71 -4.16
N ARG A 42 10.28 -14.76 -4.38
CA ARG A 42 10.46 -16.06 -3.73
C ARG A 42 11.81 -16.68 -4.07
N THR A 43 12.31 -16.57 -5.32
CA THR A 43 13.62 -17.10 -5.70
C THR A 43 14.79 -16.42 -4.99
N PHE A 44 14.58 -15.17 -4.53
CA PHE A 44 15.53 -14.40 -3.72
C PHE A 44 15.28 -14.52 -2.21
N ASN A 45 14.43 -15.47 -1.80
CA ASN A 45 14.05 -15.71 -0.39
C ASN A 45 13.36 -14.53 0.29
N TYR A 46 12.57 -13.75 -0.46
CA TYR A 46 11.68 -12.75 0.10
C TYR A 46 10.30 -13.36 0.34
N HIS A 47 9.77 -13.19 1.55
CA HIS A 47 8.46 -13.65 1.97
C HIS A 47 7.43 -12.53 1.91
N GLU A 48 6.21 -12.86 1.46
CA GLU A 48 5.15 -11.84 1.41
C GLU A 48 4.76 -11.40 2.82
N ILE A 49 4.70 -10.07 3.03
CA ILE A 49 4.12 -9.46 4.23
C ILE A 49 2.87 -8.68 3.85
N ARG A 50 1.87 -8.67 4.70
CA ARG A 50 0.64 -7.89 4.54
C ARG A 50 0.37 -7.11 5.82
N THR A 51 0.31 -5.78 5.69
CA THR A 51 0.02 -4.87 6.80
C THR A 51 -1.36 -4.24 6.64
N PRO A 52 -1.93 -3.63 7.69
CA PRO A 52 -3.15 -2.86 7.59
C PRO A 52 -3.09 -1.78 6.49
N ILE A 53 -4.26 -1.42 5.95
CA ILE A 53 -4.39 -0.35 4.95
C ILE A 53 -4.20 1.02 5.58
N PHE A 54 -4.51 1.16 6.86
CA PHE A 54 -4.33 2.39 7.63
C PHE A 54 -3.59 2.09 8.94
N GLU A 55 -2.90 3.07 9.45
CA GLU A 55 -2.07 3.02 10.64
C GLU A 55 -2.19 4.36 11.38
N GLU A 56 -1.64 4.44 12.59
CA GLU A 56 -1.48 5.72 13.27
C GLU A 56 -0.65 6.68 12.44
N THR A 57 -1.08 7.93 12.32
CA THR A 57 -0.41 8.97 11.52
C THR A 57 1.05 9.14 11.93
N ALA A 58 1.34 9.00 13.22
CA ALA A 58 2.68 9.12 13.78
C ALA A 58 3.69 8.11 13.18
N LEU A 59 3.23 6.94 12.72
CA LEU A 59 4.09 5.95 12.07
C LEU A 59 4.71 6.52 10.79
N PHE A 60 3.91 7.17 9.97
CA PHE A 60 4.38 7.73 8.70
C PHE A 60 5.18 9.02 8.90
N ALA A 61 4.80 9.85 9.85
CA ALA A 61 5.55 11.06 10.19
C ALA A 61 6.99 10.74 10.62
N ARG A 62 7.19 9.67 11.38
CA ARG A 62 8.54 9.22 11.79
C ARG A 62 9.32 8.52 10.69
N GLY A 63 8.64 7.77 9.83
CA GLY A 63 9.28 6.91 8.82
C GLY A 63 9.77 7.65 7.58
N VAL A 64 9.11 8.72 7.20
CA VAL A 64 9.39 9.48 5.96
C VAL A 64 10.22 10.74 6.22
N GLY A 65 10.38 11.15 7.48
CA GLY A 65 10.99 12.42 7.90
C GLY A 65 9.96 13.56 7.91
N GLU A 66 9.99 14.37 8.97
CA GLU A 66 9.00 15.44 9.21
C GLU A 66 8.98 16.53 8.13
N ASP A 67 10.06 16.66 7.34
CA ASP A 67 10.26 17.69 6.31
C ASP A 67 9.88 17.26 4.89
N THR A 68 9.30 16.06 4.68
CA THR A 68 8.92 15.65 3.33
C THR A 68 7.50 16.12 2.97
N ASP A 69 7.31 16.58 1.72
CA ASP A 69 6.01 16.98 1.18
C ASP A 69 4.91 15.90 1.33
N ILE A 70 5.31 14.65 1.48
CA ILE A 70 4.41 13.49 1.65
C ILE A 70 3.71 13.55 3.02
N VAL A 71 4.44 13.87 4.10
CA VAL A 71 3.93 13.88 5.48
C VAL A 71 2.98 15.03 5.74
N GLY A 72 3.22 16.19 5.12
CA GLY A 72 2.43 17.39 5.43
C GLY A 72 1.21 17.63 4.52
N LYS A 73 1.21 17.14 3.27
CA LYS A 73 0.26 17.60 2.25
C LYS A 73 -0.41 16.51 1.43
N GLU A 74 0.13 15.29 1.42
CA GLU A 74 -0.33 14.23 0.50
C GLU A 74 -0.93 13.00 1.21
N MET A 75 -1.15 13.04 2.53
CA MET A 75 -1.75 11.93 3.27
C MET A 75 -3.27 12.09 3.40
N TYR A 76 -3.99 10.97 3.29
CA TYR A 76 -5.40 10.88 3.68
C TYR A 76 -5.47 10.56 5.17
N THR A 77 -5.67 11.58 6.00
CA THR A 77 -5.68 11.48 7.47
C THR A 77 -7.06 11.85 8.00
N TRP A 78 -7.51 11.16 9.04
CA TRP A 78 -8.75 11.46 9.77
C TRP A 78 -8.57 11.18 11.26
N GLU A 79 -9.46 11.73 12.06
CA GLU A 79 -9.58 11.43 13.48
C GLU A 79 -10.60 10.29 13.65
N ASP A 80 -10.22 9.24 14.39
CA ASP A 80 -11.14 8.16 14.75
C ASP A 80 -11.98 8.53 15.97
N ARG A 81 -12.95 7.69 16.30
CA ARG A 81 -13.93 7.94 17.37
C ARG A 81 -13.31 8.08 18.76
N ASP A 82 -12.16 7.48 18.98
CA ASP A 82 -11.39 7.56 20.24
C ASP A 82 -10.41 8.74 20.29
N GLY A 83 -10.39 9.58 19.24
CA GLY A 83 -9.49 10.72 19.11
C GLY A 83 -8.11 10.38 18.52
N SER A 84 -7.85 9.13 18.14
CA SER A 84 -6.62 8.75 17.47
C SER A 84 -6.57 9.29 16.03
N SER A 85 -5.39 9.75 15.61
CA SER A 85 -5.16 10.20 14.23
C SER A 85 -4.71 9.03 13.38
N LEU A 86 -5.51 8.69 12.36
CA LEU A 86 -5.28 7.58 11.44
C LEU A 86 -5.01 8.09 10.03
N THR A 87 -4.18 7.34 9.28
CA THR A 87 -3.78 7.68 7.92
C THR A 87 -3.82 6.45 7.02
N LEU A 88 -4.43 6.59 5.82
CA LEU A 88 -4.26 5.59 4.76
C LEU A 88 -2.79 5.56 4.34
N ARG A 89 -2.22 4.35 4.26
CA ARG A 89 -0.79 4.17 3.97
C ARG A 89 -0.36 4.86 2.66
N PRO A 90 0.55 5.85 2.72
CA PRO A 90 1.07 6.54 1.54
C PRO A 90 2.28 5.82 0.91
N GLU A 91 2.89 4.90 1.67
CA GLU A 91 4.05 4.09 1.32
C GLU A 91 4.06 2.78 2.13
N GLY A 92 4.96 1.83 1.83
CA GLY A 92 4.93 0.49 2.42
C GLY A 92 6.01 0.19 3.46
N ASN A 93 7.13 0.94 3.46
CA ASN A 93 8.29 0.59 4.28
C ASN A 93 8.03 0.76 5.77
N ALA A 94 7.40 1.87 6.18
CA ALA A 94 7.10 2.13 7.58
C ALA A 94 6.20 1.05 8.19
N GLY A 95 5.13 0.66 7.47
CA GLY A 95 4.23 -0.41 7.90
C GLY A 95 4.91 -1.78 7.95
N ALA A 96 5.75 -2.09 6.95
CA ALA A 96 6.51 -3.34 6.93
C ALA A 96 7.51 -3.41 8.09
N LEU A 97 8.28 -2.34 8.33
CA LEU A 97 9.23 -2.26 9.44
C LEU A 97 8.52 -2.37 10.80
N ARG A 98 7.43 -1.63 11.00
CA ARG A 98 6.63 -1.73 12.23
C ARG A 98 6.17 -3.16 12.49
N ALA A 99 5.69 -3.86 11.44
CA ALA A 99 5.18 -5.21 11.57
C ALA A 99 6.29 -6.21 11.93
N VAL A 100 7.47 -6.09 11.32
CA VAL A 100 8.64 -6.94 11.61
C VAL A 100 9.12 -6.73 13.03
N LEU A 101 9.26 -5.47 13.47
CA LEU A 101 9.70 -5.13 14.84
C LEU A 101 8.64 -5.53 15.88
N GLY A 102 7.36 -5.29 15.60
CA GLY A 102 6.27 -5.65 16.50
C GLY A 102 6.08 -7.16 16.69
N ALA A 103 6.48 -7.96 15.70
CA ALA A 103 6.51 -9.41 15.79
C ALA A 103 7.85 -9.99 16.27
N HIS A 104 8.83 -9.13 16.61
CA HIS A 104 10.19 -9.51 17.03
C HIS A 104 10.95 -10.38 16.02
N LEU A 105 10.63 -10.31 14.73
CA LEU A 105 11.31 -11.08 13.70
C LEU A 105 12.75 -10.61 13.47
N ASP A 106 13.08 -9.37 13.84
CA ASP A 106 14.42 -8.79 13.81
C ASP A 106 15.39 -9.44 14.81
N GLN A 107 14.87 -10.19 15.80
CA GLN A 107 15.67 -10.93 16.79
C GLN A 107 16.06 -12.34 16.31
N GLU A 108 15.59 -12.76 15.16
CA GLU A 108 16.00 -14.02 14.56
C GLU A 108 17.45 -13.96 14.09
N THR A 109 18.12 -15.13 14.03
CA THR A 109 19.53 -15.26 13.64
C THR A 109 19.78 -14.97 12.16
N ARG A 110 18.73 -14.84 11.35
CA ARG A 110 18.79 -14.57 9.90
C ARG A 110 18.18 -13.22 9.58
N PRO A 111 18.71 -12.50 8.58
CA PRO A 111 18.05 -11.27 8.12
C PRO A 111 16.65 -11.55 7.62
N VAL A 112 15.72 -10.68 8.02
CA VAL A 112 14.32 -10.76 7.58
C VAL A 112 14.21 -10.13 6.21
N ARG A 113 13.77 -10.92 5.22
CA ARG A 113 13.52 -10.48 3.84
C ARG A 113 12.04 -10.55 3.55
N VAL A 114 11.42 -9.40 3.36
CA VAL A 114 9.99 -9.31 3.05
C VAL A 114 9.73 -8.53 1.78
N HIS A 115 8.67 -8.90 1.09
CA HIS A 115 8.17 -8.16 -0.07
C HIS A 115 6.69 -7.86 0.10
N TYR A 116 6.25 -6.84 -0.60
CA TYR A 116 4.85 -6.47 -0.69
C TYR A 116 4.50 -6.00 -2.10
N ALA A 117 3.22 -6.18 -2.48
CA ALA A 117 2.61 -5.58 -3.65
C ALA A 117 1.22 -5.12 -3.23
N TRP A 118 1.10 -3.84 -2.83
CA TRP A 118 -0.10 -3.33 -2.20
C TRP A 118 -0.63 -2.07 -2.88
N THR A 119 -1.87 -1.76 -2.54
CA THR A 119 -2.48 -0.48 -2.86
C THR A 119 -2.04 0.58 -1.86
N PHE A 120 -1.68 1.76 -2.36
CA PHE A 120 -1.29 2.95 -1.61
C PHE A 120 -2.16 4.13 -1.96
N PHE A 121 -2.16 5.16 -1.11
CA PHE A 121 -3.05 6.30 -1.21
C PHE A 121 -2.29 7.60 -1.01
N ARG A 122 -2.41 8.55 -1.96
CA ARG A 122 -1.84 9.89 -1.84
C ARG A 122 -2.83 10.94 -2.30
N ALA A 123 -3.03 11.96 -1.49
CA ALA A 123 -3.89 13.11 -1.77
C ALA A 123 -3.24 14.15 -2.70
N ALA A 124 -2.21 13.74 -3.47
CA ALA A 124 -1.54 14.60 -4.42
C ALA A 124 -2.51 15.18 -5.46
N ARG A 125 -2.21 16.37 -5.98
CA ARG A 125 -2.99 16.92 -7.11
C ARG A 125 -2.94 15.94 -8.27
N PRO A 126 -4.10 15.50 -8.80
CA PRO A 126 -4.14 14.57 -9.93
C PRO A 126 -3.45 15.20 -11.15
N GLN A 127 -2.38 14.58 -11.59
CA GLN A 127 -1.71 14.90 -12.85
C GLN A 127 -1.66 13.64 -13.71
N ALA A 128 -1.33 13.77 -14.98
CA ALA A 128 -1.11 12.62 -15.84
C ALA A 128 -0.08 11.67 -15.19
N GLY A 129 -0.50 10.43 -14.88
CA GLY A 129 0.32 9.41 -14.21
C GLY A 129 0.32 9.47 -12.66
N ARG A 130 -0.25 10.48 -12.00
CA ARG A 130 -0.44 10.51 -10.54
C ARG A 130 -1.88 10.22 -10.19
N GLN A 131 -2.11 9.11 -9.50
CA GLN A 131 -3.42 8.71 -9.00
C GLN A 131 -3.47 8.82 -7.48
N HIS A 132 -4.67 9.02 -6.93
CA HIS A 132 -4.90 9.00 -5.49
C HIS A 132 -4.79 7.59 -4.90
N GLN A 133 -5.11 6.58 -5.72
CA GLN A 133 -4.94 5.17 -5.41
C GLN A 133 -4.08 4.51 -6.47
N PHE A 134 -3.00 3.87 -6.07
CA PHE A 134 -2.05 3.19 -6.98
C PHE A 134 -1.50 1.92 -6.35
N THR A 135 -0.94 1.03 -7.15
CA THR A 135 -0.28 -0.18 -6.68
C THR A 135 1.23 -0.01 -6.78
N GLN A 136 1.94 -0.39 -5.74
CA GLN A 136 3.39 -0.39 -5.68
C GLN A 136 3.89 -1.69 -5.08
N GLY A 137 4.94 -2.27 -5.69
CA GLY A 137 5.72 -3.34 -5.11
C GLY A 137 6.95 -2.81 -4.38
N GLY A 138 7.37 -3.48 -3.33
CA GLY A 138 8.58 -3.14 -2.58
C GLY A 138 9.22 -4.34 -1.94
N LEU A 139 10.52 -4.20 -1.65
CA LEU A 139 11.35 -5.17 -0.94
C LEU A 139 11.94 -4.51 0.30
N ALA A 140 11.99 -5.22 1.41
CA ALA A 140 12.68 -4.79 2.61
C ALA A 140 13.57 -5.91 3.15
N GLY A 141 14.86 -5.61 3.35
CA GLY A 141 15.82 -6.46 4.07
C GLY A 141 16.15 -5.81 5.41
N ILE A 142 15.88 -6.48 6.50
CA ILE A 142 16.06 -5.98 7.86
C ILE A 142 17.08 -6.86 8.58
N GLY A 143 18.10 -6.24 9.20
CA GLY A 143 19.17 -6.95 9.90
C GLY A 143 20.32 -7.42 8.99
N GLU A 144 20.35 -7.04 7.71
CA GLU A 144 21.50 -7.32 6.84
C GLU A 144 22.62 -6.32 7.10
N ARG A 145 23.83 -6.86 7.35
CA ARG A 145 25.04 -6.07 7.58
C ARG A 145 25.80 -5.69 6.29
N THR A 146 25.28 -6.02 5.13
CA THR A 146 25.99 -5.80 3.85
C THR A 146 25.24 -4.77 2.99
N THR A 147 26.01 -3.84 2.42
CA THR A 147 25.59 -2.80 1.49
C THR A 147 25.13 -3.34 0.11
N ALA A 148 24.86 -4.63 -0.02
CA ALA A 148 24.65 -5.31 -1.29
C ALA A 148 23.16 -5.47 -1.70
N LEU A 149 22.22 -4.83 -1.00
CA LEU A 149 20.83 -4.80 -1.45
C LEU A 149 20.54 -3.46 -2.12
N PRO A 150 20.32 -3.43 -3.44
CA PRO A 150 19.73 -2.25 -4.05
C PRO A 150 18.32 -2.08 -3.50
N ALA A 151 18.03 -0.93 -2.93
CA ALA A 151 16.67 -0.50 -2.67
C ALA A 151 15.99 -0.30 -4.04
N ALA A 152 15.42 -1.36 -4.60
CA ALA A 152 14.63 -1.28 -5.82
C ALA A 152 13.19 -0.99 -5.43
N SER A 153 12.82 0.28 -5.51
CA SER A 153 11.41 0.69 -5.64
C SER A 153 11.08 0.67 -7.13
N ILE A 154 10.18 -0.22 -7.54
CA ILE A 154 9.62 -0.25 -8.90
C ILE A 154 8.23 0.37 -8.86
#